data_0a1d7812622924a371bbef580ba56c6f
#
_entry.id   0a1d7812622924a371bbef580ba56c6f
#
_cell.length_a   1.000
_cell.length_b   1.000
_cell.length_c   1.000
_cell.angle_alpha   90.00
_cell.angle_beta   90.00
_cell.angle_gamma   90.00
#
_symmetry.space_group_name_H-M   'P 1'
#
loop_
_entity.id
_entity.type
_entity.pdbx_description
1 polymer ?
#
loop_
_entity_poly.entity_id
_entity_poly.type
_entity_poly.pdbx_seq_one_letter_code
_entity_poly.pdbx_strand_id
1 'polypeptide(L)'
;MNKSTRFMQAFIFGLALLSAAPAVQAGEKFTVLLDWFVNPDHAPLFVALEKGFFKERGLDVELIAPSNPNDPPKLVAAGKADLAVSYQPQHHMHVDEGLPLVRVATLVATPLNSLVVLADGDIKDIGDLKGKSIGYSVGGFEEILLKVMLEKEGLGLDDVKLINVNFSLSPSLISGRADAVIGAFRNFELNQMDIEKKPGHAFFVEEYGVPAYDELILVANRKNLDDKNLRTFIDGLEAGVQFLVNHPEESWKLFISGKRKDLDDELNRRAWRDTLTRFALRPGALDNSRYRRFAAFLKGQGIITHIPALDTCAVELD
;
A
#
# COMPACT_ATOMS: atom_id res chain seq x y z
N MET A 1 5.25 -40.57 -91.10
CA MET A 1 4.04 -40.66 -90.24
C MET A 1 4.48 -40.48 -88.86
N ASN A 2 4.41 -39.26 -88.33
CA ASN A 2 4.87 -38.87 -86.97
C ASN A 2 3.67 -38.54 -86.12
N LYS A 3 3.53 -39.29 -85.03
CA LYS A 3 2.56 -38.98 -83.97
C LYS A 3 3.28 -38.22 -82.81
N SER A 4 2.97 -36.93 -82.71
CA SER A 4 3.45 -36.06 -81.61
C SER A 4 2.57 -36.27 -80.37
N THR A 5 3.19 -36.68 -79.26
CA THR A 5 2.58 -36.83 -77.99
C THR A 5 2.76 -35.49 -77.22
N ARG A 6 1.66 -34.83 -76.88
CA ARG A 6 1.66 -33.60 -76.02
C ARG A 6 1.67 -34.01 -74.56
N PHE A 7 2.72 -33.61 -73.81
CA PHE A 7 2.77 -33.65 -72.36
C PHE A 7 2.10 -32.39 -71.78
N MET A 8 1.04 -32.59 -71.05
CA MET A 8 0.34 -31.54 -70.32
C MET A 8 0.91 -31.48 -68.89
N GLN A 9 1.73 -30.44 -68.63
CA GLN A 9 2.23 -30.19 -67.27
C GLN A 9 1.14 -29.47 -66.45
N ALA A 10 0.61 -30.14 -65.40
CA ALA A 10 -0.26 -29.54 -64.42
C ALA A 10 0.58 -28.79 -63.39
N PHE A 11 0.45 -27.46 -63.34
CA PHE A 11 1.03 -26.60 -62.30
C PHE A 11 0.10 -26.67 -61.07
N ILE A 12 0.55 -27.31 -59.99
CA ILE A 12 -0.13 -27.27 -58.70
C ILE A 12 0.35 -26.03 -57.97
N PHE A 13 -0.51 -25.01 -57.88
CA PHE A 13 -0.30 -23.83 -57.04
C PHE A 13 -0.62 -24.19 -55.59
N GLY A 14 0.40 -24.49 -54.81
CA GLY A 14 0.27 -24.70 -53.36
C GLY A 14 0.07 -23.35 -52.65
N LEU A 15 -1.17 -23.08 -52.22
CA LEU A 15 -1.50 -21.90 -51.38
C LEU A 15 -1.02 -22.15 -49.97
N ALA A 16 0.16 -21.65 -49.63
CA ALA A 16 0.67 -21.67 -48.25
C ALA A 16 -0.12 -20.64 -47.43
N LEU A 17 -1.09 -21.11 -46.63
CA LEU A 17 -1.72 -20.34 -45.55
C LEU A 17 -0.66 -20.09 -44.47
N LEU A 18 0.00 -18.93 -44.52
CA LEU A 18 0.74 -18.41 -43.37
C LEU A 18 -0.28 -18.09 -42.25
N SER A 19 -0.40 -18.97 -41.27
CA SER A 19 -1.06 -18.67 -40.03
C SER A 19 -0.21 -17.61 -39.30
N ALA A 20 -0.61 -16.34 -39.40
CA ALA A 20 -0.06 -15.29 -38.57
C ALA A 20 -0.48 -15.62 -37.12
N ALA A 21 0.42 -16.19 -36.31
CA ALA A 21 0.24 -16.25 -34.89
C ALA A 21 0.07 -14.80 -34.38
N PRO A 22 -0.94 -14.52 -33.55
CA PRO A 22 -1.06 -13.18 -32.98
C PRO A 22 0.23 -12.89 -32.19
N ALA A 23 0.93 -11.84 -32.59
CA ALA A 23 2.03 -11.32 -31.80
C ALA A 23 1.46 -10.96 -30.41
N VAL A 24 1.88 -11.67 -29.38
CA VAL A 24 1.60 -11.29 -28.00
C VAL A 24 2.27 -9.93 -27.83
N GLN A 25 1.48 -8.88 -27.90
CA GLN A 25 1.96 -7.53 -27.66
C GLN A 25 2.43 -7.50 -26.20
N ALA A 26 3.73 -7.25 -25.97
CA ALA A 26 4.25 -7.05 -24.62
C ALA A 26 3.42 -5.93 -23.96
N GLY A 27 2.90 -6.21 -22.77
CA GLY A 27 2.14 -5.20 -22.02
C GLY A 27 2.99 -3.96 -21.77
N GLU A 28 2.33 -2.82 -21.63
CA GLU A 28 3.00 -1.58 -21.25
C GLU A 28 3.49 -1.69 -19.80
N LYS A 29 4.78 -1.42 -19.56
CA LYS A 29 5.35 -1.53 -18.21
C LYS A 29 4.71 -0.52 -17.28
N PHE A 30 4.35 -0.99 -16.08
CA PHE A 30 3.72 -0.18 -15.06
C PHE A 30 4.29 -0.55 -13.69
N THR A 31 4.99 0.39 -13.05
CA THR A 31 5.73 0.15 -11.82
C THR A 31 5.00 0.70 -10.60
N VAL A 32 4.77 -0.16 -9.61
CA VAL A 32 4.15 0.20 -8.33
C VAL A 32 5.14 -0.06 -7.20
N LEU A 33 5.48 0.97 -6.45
CA LEU A 33 6.32 0.86 -5.25
C LEU A 33 5.44 0.57 -4.04
N LEU A 34 5.77 -0.45 -3.27
CA LEU A 34 5.12 -0.73 -1.99
C LEU A 34 5.67 0.22 -0.91
N ASP A 35 4.96 0.35 0.20
CA ASP A 35 5.38 1.16 1.37
C ASP A 35 6.31 0.39 2.31
N TRP A 36 6.18 -0.93 2.32
CA TRP A 36 6.84 -1.84 3.26
C TRP A 36 7.35 -3.11 2.56
N PHE A 37 8.00 -4.02 3.29
CA PHE A 37 8.22 -5.37 2.79
C PHE A 37 6.88 -6.06 2.52
N VAL A 38 6.87 -7.01 1.57
CA VAL A 38 5.63 -7.68 1.16
C VAL A 38 4.99 -8.38 2.35
N ASN A 39 3.73 -8.03 2.60
CA ASN A 39 2.89 -8.60 3.65
C ASN A 39 1.42 -8.66 3.18
N PRO A 40 0.50 -9.24 3.95
CA PRO A 40 -0.90 -9.40 3.56
C PRO A 40 -1.66 -8.11 3.23
N ASP A 41 -1.23 -6.93 3.68
CA ASP A 41 -1.88 -5.67 3.34
C ASP A 41 -1.75 -5.33 1.84
N HIS A 42 -0.75 -5.92 1.17
CA HIS A 42 -0.56 -5.81 -0.28
C HIS A 42 -1.31 -6.88 -1.09
N ALA A 43 -2.06 -7.77 -0.43
CA ALA A 43 -2.68 -8.92 -1.08
C ALA A 43 -3.52 -8.57 -2.33
N PRO A 44 -4.33 -7.49 -2.37
CA PRO A 44 -5.10 -7.16 -3.56
C PRO A 44 -4.24 -6.95 -4.81
N LEU A 45 -3.08 -6.32 -4.65
CA LEU A 45 -2.13 -6.08 -5.75
C LEU A 45 -1.57 -7.40 -6.30
N PHE A 46 -1.13 -8.29 -5.41
CA PHE A 46 -0.56 -9.58 -5.82
C PHE A 46 -1.62 -10.53 -6.37
N VAL A 47 -2.84 -10.53 -5.82
CA VAL A 47 -3.94 -11.34 -6.36
C VAL A 47 -4.32 -10.86 -7.76
N ALA A 48 -4.41 -9.54 -7.99
CA ALA A 48 -4.68 -8.99 -9.32
C ALA A 48 -3.57 -9.36 -10.32
N LEU A 49 -2.31 -9.32 -9.89
CA LEU A 49 -1.16 -9.70 -10.70
C LEU A 49 -1.19 -11.18 -11.08
N GLU A 50 -1.33 -12.09 -10.10
CA GLU A 50 -1.30 -13.53 -10.30
C GLU A 50 -2.53 -14.08 -11.04
N LYS A 51 -3.70 -13.44 -10.87
CA LYS A 51 -4.90 -13.75 -11.67
C LYS A 51 -4.79 -13.24 -13.11
N GLY A 52 -3.80 -12.40 -13.41
CA GLY A 52 -3.60 -11.83 -14.73
C GLY A 52 -4.52 -10.65 -15.06
N PHE A 53 -5.24 -10.08 -14.09
CA PHE A 53 -6.19 -8.98 -14.33
C PHE A 53 -5.54 -7.73 -14.92
N PHE A 54 -4.29 -7.45 -14.58
CA PHE A 54 -3.51 -6.39 -15.23
C PHE A 54 -3.11 -6.76 -16.65
N LYS A 55 -2.61 -7.99 -16.85
CA LYS A 55 -2.13 -8.47 -18.15
C LYS A 55 -3.26 -8.56 -19.17
N GLU A 56 -4.45 -9.01 -18.77
CA GLU A 56 -5.65 -9.05 -19.63
C GLU A 56 -6.06 -7.67 -20.12
N ARG A 57 -5.65 -6.62 -19.41
CA ARG A 57 -5.87 -5.20 -19.73
C ARG A 57 -4.68 -4.55 -20.44
N GLY A 58 -3.66 -5.32 -20.79
CA GLY A 58 -2.48 -4.85 -21.53
C GLY A 58 -1.40 -4.20 -20.67
N LEU A 59 -1.43 -4.35 -19.32
CA LEU A 59 -0.38 -3.85 -18.43
C LEU A 59 0.56 -4.97 -17.97
N ASP A 60 1.86 -4.68 -18.01
CA ASP A 60 2.93 -5.48 -17.41
C ASP A 60 3.32 -4.84 -16.08
N VAL A 61 2.61 -5.21 -15.00
CA VAL A 61 2.76 -4.58 -13.68
C VAL A 61 3.92 -5.21 -12.92
N GLU A 62 4.81 -4.35 -12.42
CA GLU A 62 5.89 -4.72 -11.52
C GLU A 62 5.63 -4.13 -10.12
N LEU A 63 5.61 -4.98 -9.08
CA LEU A 63 5.44 -4.59 -7.67
C LEU A 63 6.80 -4.66 -6.98
N ILE A 64 7.27 -3.53 -6.43
CA ILE A 64 8.63 -3.41 -5.86
C ILE A 64 8.54 -2.98 -4.40
N ALA A 65 9.05 -3.82 -3.49
CA ALA A 65 9.21 -3.45 -2.08
C ALA A 65 10.36 -2.44 -1.91
N PRO A 66 10.21 -1.43 -1.06
CA PRO A 66 11.23 -0.40 -0.88
C PRO A 66 12.42 -0.88 -0.06
N SER A 67 13.57 -0.29 -0.29
CA SER A 67 14.75 -0.41 0.60
C SER A 67 14.71 0.56 1.79
N ASN A 68 13.91 1.62 1.68
CA ASN A 68 13.64 2.60 2.73
C ASN A 68 12.14 2.98 2.68
N PRO A 69 11.38 2.86 3.78
CA PRO A 69 9.94 3.10 3.80
C PRO A 69 9.55 4.58 3.55
N ASN A 70 10.51 5.50 3.59
CA ASN A 70 10.28 6.92 3.33
C ASN A 70 10.38 7.34 1.85
N ASP A 71 10.82 6.43 0.95
CA ASP A 71 11.17 6.79 -0.42
C ASP A 71 10.01 6.67 -1.43
N PRO A 72 9.08 5.69 -1.35
CA PRO A 72 8.15 5.38 -2.43
C PRO A 72 7.36 6.58 -2.97
N PRO A 73 6.67 7.42 -2.16
CA PRO A 73 5.94 8.55 -2.68
C PRO A 73 6.85 9.60 -3.34
N LYS A 74 8.07 9.80 -2.80
CA LYS A 74 9.04 10.76 -3.34
C LYS A 74 9.57 10.32 -4.70
N LEU A 75 9.74 9.01 -4.91
CA LEU A 75 10.15 8.45 -6.21
C LEU A 75 9.05 8.64 -7.26
N VAL A 76 7.77 8.47 -6.90
CA VAL A 76 6.65 8.79 -7.80
C VAL A 76 6.58 10.29 -8.10
N ALA A 77 6.76 11.14 -7.09
CA ALA A 77 6.84 12.59 -7.29
C ALA A 77 7.95 12.99 -8.26
N ALA A 78 9.09 12.27 -8.21
CA ALA A 78 10.23 12.45 -9.12
C ALA A 78 10.05 11.77 -10.50
N GLY A 79 8.93 11.07 -10.76
CA GLY A 79 8.64 10.36 -12.00
C GLY A 79 9.50 9.12 -12.23
N LYS A 80 9.91 8.44 -11.15
CA LYS A 80 10.71 7.21 -11.19
C LYS A 80 9.88 5.94 -11.10
N ALA A 81 8.59 6.04 -10.80
CA ALA A 81 7.60 4.98 -10.81
C ALA A 81 6.23 5.58 -11.11
N ASP A 82 5.26 4.73 -11.47
CA ASP A 82 3.92 5.17 -11.86
C ASP A 82 3.04 5.40 -10.64
N LEU A 83 3.10 4.47 -9.67
CA LEU A 83 2.36 4.53 -8.41
C LEU A 83 3.25 4.20 -7.22
N ALA A 84 2.85 4.70 -6.06
CA ALA A 84 3.35 4.23 -4.77
C ALA A 84 2.20 3.97 -3.80
N VAL A 85 2.36 2.95 -2.96
CA VAL A 85 1.59 2.83 -1.73
C VAL A 85 2.10 3.91 -0.77
N SER A 86 1.17 4.58 -0.10
CA SER A 86 1.42 5.66 0.85
C SER A 86 0.30 5.66 1.89
N TYR A 87 0.39 6.57 2.85
CA TYR A 87 -0.56 6.74 3.95
C TYR A 87 -1.31 8.07 3.77
N GLN A 88 -2.61 8.12 4.03
CA GLN A 88 -3.38 9.37 3.85
C GLN A 88 -2.78 10.55 4.66
N PRO A 89 -2.37 10.38 5.94
CA PRO A 89 -1.74 11.48 6.68
C PRO A 89 -0.45 12.00 6.02
N GLN A 90 0.45 11.09 5.65
CA GLN A 90 1.70 11.42 4.97
C GLN A 90 1.45 12.12 3.63
N HIS A 91 0.45 11.64 2.88
CA HIS A 91 0.09 12.23 1.59
C HIS A 91 -0.34 13.70 1.72
N HIS A 92 -1.19 14.02 2.72
CA HIS A 92 -1.57 15.42 2.96
C HIS A 92 -0.37 16.32 3.25
N MET A 93 0.60 15.81 4.00
CA MET A 93 1.85 16.57 4.29
C MET A 93 2.68 16.76 3.02
N HIS A 94 2.89 15.72 2.23
CA HIS A 94 3.62 15.82 0.97
C HIS A 94 2.97 16.82 0.00
N VAL A 95 1.62 16.88 -0.04
CA VAL A 95 0.92 17.87 -0.87
C VAL A 95 1.12 19.29 -0.33
N ASP A 96 1.08 19.50 1.00
CA ASP A 96 1.37 20.79 1.64
C ASP A 96 2.81 21.26 1.39
N GLU A 97 3.76 20.31 1.36
CA GLU A 97 5.17 20.54 1.00
C GLU A 97 5.37 20.79 -0.51
N GLY A 98 4.32 20.68 -1.32
CA GLY A 98 4.36 20.97 -2.75
C GLY A 98 4.76 19.79 -3.64
N LEU A 99 4.79 18.55 -3.12
CA LEU A 99 5.02 17.39 -3.96
C LEU A 99 3.82 17.19 -4.92
N PRO A 100 4.06 16.91 -6.21
CA PRO A 100 3.00 16.80 -7.21
C PRO A 100 2.31 15.42 -7.13
N LEU A 101 1.84 15.05 -5.94
CA LEU A 101 1.19 13.77 -5.68
C LEU A 101 -0.32 13.93 -5.61
N VAL A 102 -1.05 12.92 -6.09
CA VAL A 102 -2.51 12.82 -5.99
C VAL A 102 -2.89 11.40 -5.63
N ARG A 103 -3.77 11.22 -4.64
CA ARG A 103 -4.37 9.92 -4.34
C ARG A 103 -5.29 9.50 -5.48
N VAL A 104 -5.12 8.27 -5.97
CA VAL A 104 -5.94 7.70 -7.05
C VAL A 104 -6.71 6.44 -6.61
N ALA A 105 -6.28 5.76 -5.54
CA ALA A 105 -6.98 4.59 -5.01
C ALA A 105 -6.72 4.40 -3.52
N THR A 106 -7.56 3.59 -2.85
CA THR A 106 -7.39 3.13 -1.47
C THR A 106 -7.28 1.60 -1.45
N LEU A 107 -6.29 1.08 -0.73
CA LEU A 107 -6.16 -0.37 -0.47
C LEU A 107 -6.83 -0.73 0.86
N VAL A 108 -6.48 -0.03 1.94
CA VAL A 108 -7.01 -0.23 3.29
C VAL A 108 -7.67 1.04 3.78
N ALA A 109 -9.00 0.97 4.00
CA ALA A 109 -9.86 2.12 4.26
C ALA A 109 -10.07 2.44 5.75
N THR A 110 -9.29 1.83 6.64
CA THR A 110 -9.38 2.04 8.10
C THR A 110 -7.98 2.14 8.70
N PRO A 111 -7.78 2.90 9.79
CA PRO A 111 -6.50 2.96 10.48
C PRO A 111 -6.02 1.57 10.92
N LEU A 112 -4.76 1.27 10.64
CA LEU A 112 -4.04 0.11 11.16
C LEU A 112 -2.99 0.54 12.18
N ASN A 113 -2.45 1.74 12.02
CA ASN A 113 -1.42 2.32 12.86
C ASN A 113 -1.85 2.37 14.32
N SER A 114 -0.91 2.07 15.20
CA SER A 114 -1.07 2.14 16.65
C SER A 114 0.25 2.47 17.34
N LEU A 115 0.16 3.03 18.54
CA LEU A 115 1.27 3.05 19.47
C LEU A 115 1.25 1.74 20.26
N VAL A 116 2.35 1.01 20.27
CA VAL A 116 2.46 -0.30 20.93
C VAL A 116 3.53 -0.27 22.00
N VAL A 117 3.21 -0.84 23.15
CA VAL A 117 4.11 -1.10 24.29
C VAL A 117 4.10 -2.57 24.64
N LEU A 118 5.04 -3.06 25.47
CA LEU A 118 4.95 -4.41 26.02
C LEU A 118 3.76 -4.50 26.97
N ALA A 119 2.92 -5.52 26.83
CA ALA A 119 1.71 -5.69 27.65
C ALA A 119 2.01 -5.94 29.14
N ASP A 120 3.15 -6.57 29.43
CA ASP A 120 3.67 -6.83 30.79
C ASP A 120 4.62 -5.73 31.30
N GLY A 121 4.87 -4.67 30.49
CA GLY A 121 5.70 -3.52 30.85
C GLY A 121 5.04 -2.53 31.81
N ASP A 122 5.78 -1.48 32.18
CA ASP A 122 5.35 -0.46 33.15
C ASP A 122 4.46 0.63 32.52
N ILE A 123 4.42 0.74 31.18
CA ILE A 123 3.61 1.73 30.46
C ILE A 123 2.18 1.19 30.33
N LYS A 124 1.23 1.86 31.00
CA LYS A 124 -0.19 1.46 31.02
C LYS A 124 -1.11 2.49 30.37
N ASP A 125 -0.66 3.73 30.24
CA ASP A 125 -1.34 4.80 29.52
C ASP A 125 -0.35 5.69 28.77
N ILE A 126 -0.85 6.64 27.99
CA ILE A 126 -0.02 7.57 27.22
C ILE A 126 0.79 8.50 28.12
N GLY A 127 0.30 8.83 29.31
CA GLY A 127 1.01 9.66 30.29
C GLY A 127 2.32 9.04 30.79
N ASP A 128 2.41 7.71 30.83
CA ASP A 128 3.62 6.97 31.23
C ASP A 128 4.78 7.09 30.23
N LEU A 129 4.52 7.64 29.04
CA LEU A 129 5.54 7.83 27.99
C LEU A 129 6.53 8.96 28.31
N LYS A 130 6.27 9.78 29.31
CA LYS A 130 7.19 10.86 29.68
C LYS A 130 8.61 10.34 29.96
N GLY A 131 9.58 10.88 29.23
CA GLY A 131 11.00 10.49 29.33
C GLY A 131 11.36 9.18 28.62
N LYS A 132 10.38 8.48 28.01
CA LYS A 132 10.58 7.20 27.31
C LYS A 132 11.10 7.37 25.91
N SER A 133 11.66 6.29 25.37
CA SER A 133 12.10 6.21 23.98
C SER A 133 11.01 5.60 23.11
N ILE A 134 10.66 6.30 22.02
CA ILE A 134 9.62 5.88 21.07
C ILE A 134 10.26 5.60 19.71
N GLY A 135 10.15 4.36 19.25
CA GLY A 135 10.57 3.96 17.91
C GLY A 135 9.55 4.37 16.86
N TYR A 136 10.02 4.83 15.71
CA TYR A 136 9.20 5.11 14.53
C TYR A 136 9.92 4.67 13.25
N SER A 137 9.18 4.46 12.16
CA SER A 137 9.71 3.98 10.87
C SER A 137 9.58 5.01 9.77
N VAL A 138 8.37 5.57 9.57
CA VAL A 138 8.08 6.51 8.50
C VAL A 138 8.03 7.92 9.08
N GLY A 139 9.09 8.68 8.82
CA GLY A 139 9.27 10.01 9.37
C GLY A 139 8.19 11.00 8.93
N GLY A 140 7.92 11.95 9.80
CA GLY A 140 6.95 13.01 9.60
C GLY A 140 5.57 12.62 10.13
N PHE A 141 4.86 11.69 9.50
CA PHE A 141 3.46 11.44 9.86
C PHE A 141 3.28 10.60 11.14
N GLU A 142 4.17 9.65 11.44
CA GLU A 142 4.08 8.84 12.67
C GLU A 142 4.34 9.70 13.91
N GLU A 143 5.31 10.61 13.84
CA GLU A 143 5.56 11.58 14.91
C GLU A 143 4.36 12.50 15.15
N ILE A 144 3.61 12.83 14.07
CA ILE A 144 2.42 13.66 14.19
C ILE A 144 1.26 12.90 14.86
N LEU A 145 1.05 11.64 14.50
CA LEU A 145 0.07 10.81 15.20
C LEU A 145 0.41 10.72 16.69
N LEU A 146 1.68 10.47 17.00
CA LEU A 146 2.18 10.44 18.38
C LEU A 146 1.97 11.79 19.09
N LYS A 147 2.29 12.92 18.44
CA LYS A 147 2.05 14.27 18.99
C LYS A 147 0.61 14.45 19.44
N VAL A 148 -0.36 14.09 18.60
CA VAL A 148 -1.79 14.22 18.92
C VAL A 148 -2.16 13.35 20.12
N MET A 149 -1.63 12.12 20.21
CA MET A 149 -1.86 11.22 21.33
C MET A 149 -1.27 11.78 22.65
N LEU A 150 -0.04 12.30 22.61
CA LEU A 150 0.65 12.88 23.75
C LEU A 150 -0.06 14.14 24.26
N GLU A 151 -0.52 15.02 23.37
CA GLU A 151 -1.21 16.26 23.74
C GLU A 151 -2.50 16.03 24.54
N LYS A 152 -3.18 14.90 24.37
CA LYS A 152 -4.32 14.53 25.21
C LYS A 152 -3.98 14.34 26.67
N GLU A 153 -2.74 13.92 26.96
CA GLU A 153 -2.23 13.72 28.32
C GLU A 153 -1.34 14.88 28.79
N GLY A 154 -1.39 16.02 28.06
CA GLY A 154 -0.62 17.23 28.39
C GLY A 154 0.89 17.08 28.15
N LEU A 155 1.31 16.11 27.34
CA LEU A 155 2.69 15.90 26.92
C LEU A 155 2.91 16.43 25.50
N GLY A 156 4.19 16.64 25.13
CA GLY A 156 4.61 16.99 23.79
C GLY A 156 5.71 16.06 23.29
N LEU A 157 6.11 16.21 22.02
CA LEU A 157 7.22 15.44 21.44
C LEU A 157 8.54 15.67 22.20
N ASP A 158 8.74 16.82 22.82
CA ASP A 158 9.93 17.13 23.63
C ASP A 158 9.97 16.34 24.96
N ASP A 159 8.84 15.77 25.40
CA ASP A 159 8.77 14.94 26.59
C ASP A 159 9.22 13.49 26.36
N VAL A 160 9.48 13.09 25.10
CA VAL A 160 9.86 11.71 24.69
C VAL A 160 11.13 11.74 23.84
N LYS A 161 11.79 10.57 23.67
CA LYS A 161 12.95 10.41 22.79
C LYS A 161 12.55 9.65 21.53
N LEU A 162 12.58 10.30 20.38
CA LEU A 162 12.26 9.66 19.11
C LEU A 162 13.48 8.91 18.55
N ILE A 163 13.29 7.68 18.10
CA ILE A 163 14.31 6.82 17.51
C ILE A 163 13.80 6.25 16.20
N ASN A 164 14.45 6.58 15.08
CA ASN A 164 14.15 5.91 13.83
C ASN A 164 14.63 4.46 13.90
N VAL A 165 13.72 3.52 13.78
CA VAL A 165 13.98 2.08 13.83
C VAL A 165 13.86 1.41 12.47
N ASN A 166 13.56 2.19 11.42
CA ASN A 166 13.37 1.70 10.07
C ASN A 166 12.35 0.55 10.04
N PHE A 167 12.62 -0.58 9.39
CA PHE A 167 11.72 -1.74 9.32
C PHE A 167 11.65 -2.59 10.60
N SER A 168 12.15 -2.09 11.75
CA SER A 168 12.36 -2.90 12.97
C SER A 168 11.48 -2.47 14.15
N LEU A 169 10.16 -2.24 13.92
CA LEU A 169 9.22 -1.82 14.98
C LEU A 169 9.16 -2.85 16.12
N SER A 170 8.54 -4.01 15.90
CA SER A 170 8.44 -5.07 16.93
C SER A 170 9.79 -5.53 17.48
N PRO A 171 10.83 -5.76 16.65
CA PRO A 171 12.16 -6.14 17.19
C PRO A 171 12.76 -5.09 18.10
N SER A 172 12.55 -3.80 17.84
CA SER A 172 13.08 -2.73 18.69
C SER A 172 12.38 -2.67 20.03
N LEU A 173 11.08 -2.91 20.06
CA LEU A 173 10.30 -2.97 21.30
C LEU A 173 10.65 -4.22 22.12
N ILE A 174 10.69 -5.40 21.49
CA ILE A 174 10.97 -6.68 22.14
C ILE A 174 12.39 -6.71 22.75
N SER A 175 13.37 -6.10 22.07
CA SER A 175 14.76 -6.04 22.56
C SER A 175 15.00 -4.95 23.61
N GLY A 176 14.02 -4.07 23.87
CA GLY A 176 14.18 -2.92 24.77
C GLY A 176 15.01 -1.78 24.19
N ARG A 177 15.22 -1.74 22.86
CA ARG A 177 15.84 -0.60 22.16
C ARG A 177 14.93 0.63 22.18
N ALA A 178 13.62 0.40 22.19
CA ALA A 178 12.59 1.41 22.40
C ALA A 178 11.62 0.94 23.49
N ASP A 179 11.08 1.87 24.28
CA ASP A 179 10.08 1.60 25.31
C ASP A 179 8.68 1.45 24.72
N ALA A 180 8.44 2.11 23.58
CA ALA A 180 7.23 2.03 22.77
C ALA A 180 7.57 2.17 21.29
N VAL A 181 6.64 1.82 20.41
CA VAL A 181 6.76 2.06 18.95
C VAL A 181 5.45 2.64 18.42
N ILE A 182 5.54 3.69 17.59
CA ILE A 182 4.44 4.22 16.79
C ILE A 182 4.63 3.75 15.34
N GLY A 183 3.56 3.54 14.58
CA GLY A 183 3.65 2.96 13.23
C GLY A 183 3.37 1.47 13.18
N ALA A 184 3.25 0.81 14.34
CA ALA A 184 2.94 -0.61 14.41
C ALA A 184 1.50 -0.88 13.97
N PHE A 185 1.33 -1.76 13.00
CA PHE A 185 0.02 -2.15 12.49
C PHE A 185 -0.61 -3.24 13.37
N ARG A 186 -1.86 -2.98 13.79
CA ARG A 186 -2.61 -3.86 14.69
C ARG A 186 -2.87 -5.26 14.14
N ASN A 187 -2.83 -5.43 12.82
CA ASN A 187 -3.02 -6.70 12.12
C ASN A 187 -1.71 -7.45 11.86
N PHE A 188 -0.55 -6.81 11.98
CA PHE A 188 0.75 -7.41 11.68
C PHE A 188 1.67 -7.45 12.92
N GLU A 189 2.10 -6.30 13.45
CA GLU A 189 3.05 -6.23 14.56
C GLU A 189 2.52 -6.86 15.85
N LEU A 190 1.22 -6.70 16.18
CA LEU A 190 0.65 -7.36 17.36
C LEU A 190 0.65 -8.89 17.22
N ASN A 191 0.36 -9.39 16.01
CA ASN A 191 0.44 -10.82 15.73
C ASN A 191 1.89 -11.34 15.83
N GLN A 192 2.85 -10.58 15.33
CA GLN A 192 4.27 -10.92 15.45
C GLN A 192 4.69 -11.01 16.92
N MET A 193 4.37 -10.02 17.73
CA MET A 193 4.71 -9.96 19.14
C MET A 193 4.06 -11.11 19.93
N ASP A 194 2.81 -11.46 19.60
CA ASP A 194 2.10 -12.59 20.23
C ASP A 194 2.78 -13.93 19.88
N ILE A 195 3.16 -14.15 18.63
CA ILE A 195 3.90 -15.34 18.19
C ILE A 195 5.26 -15.45 18.92
N GLU A 196 5.94 -14.33 19.09
CA GLU A 196 7.23 -14.26 19.81
C GLU A 196 7.08 -14.33 21.35
N LYS A 197 5.84 -14.51 21.85
CA LYS A 197 5.50 -14.59 23.30
C LYS A 197 5.93 -13.34 24.08
N LYS A 198 5.87 -12.20 23.41
CA LYS A 198 6.08 -10.86 23.94
C LYS A 198 4.88 -9.99 23.54
N PRO A 199 3.67 -10.28 24.08
CA PRO A 199 2.46 -9.61 23.63
C PRO A 199 2.57 -8.09 23.79
N GLY A 200 2.08 -7.39 22.76
CA GLY A 200 1.95 -5.93 22.76
C GLY A 200 0.60 -5.49 23.33
N HIS A 201 0.60 -4.33 23.98
CA HIS A 201 -0.61 -3.56 24.24
C HIS A 201 -0.63 -2.38 23.30
N ALA A 202 -1.73 -2.20 22.54
CA ALA A 202 -1.87 -1.16 21.54
C ALA A 202 -2.80 -0.04 22.01
N PHE A 203 -2.36 1.20 21.84
CA PHE A 203 -3.19 2.40 21.92
C PHE A 203 -3.54 2.81 20.50
N PHE A 204 -4.82 2.73 20.13
CA PHE A 204 -5.28 3.03 18.78
C PHE A 204 -5.39 4.53 18.57
N VAL A 205 -4.77 5.03 17.52
CA VAL A 205 -4.66 6.49 17.27
C VAL A 205 -6.03 7.19 17.22
N GLU A 206 -7.07 6.52 16.71
CA GLU A 206 -8.43 7.04 16.64
C GLU A 206 -9.11 7.23 18.03
N GLU A 207 -8.67 6.50 19.05
CA GLU A 207 -9.16 6.66 20.43
C GLU A 207 -8.53 7.87 21.12
N TYR A 208 -7.38 8.32 20.57
CA TYR A 208 -6.61 9.44 21.11
C TYR A 208 -6.73 10.73 20.29
N GLY A 209 -7.77 10.85 19.48
CA GLY A 209 -8.15 12.13 18.84
C GLY A 209 -7.76 12.25 17.38
N VAL A 210 -7.12 11.26 16.79
CA VAL A 210 -6.89 11.22 15.34
C VAL A 210 -8.18 10.79 14.63
N PRO A 211 -8.75 11.57 13.70
CA PRO A 211 -9.92 11.13 12.95
C PRO A 211 -9.62 9.90 12.11
N ALA A 212 -10.65 9.07 11.84
CA ALA A 212 -10.50 7.94 10.92
C ALA A 212 -10.01 8.40 9.54
N TYR A 213 -9.05 7.66 8.98
CA TYR A 213 -8.39 7.92 7.70
C TYR A 213 -8.17 6.61 6.94
N ASP A 214 -7.79 6.73 5.66
CA ASP A 214 -7.38 5.59 4.85
C ASP A 214 -5.92 5.25 5.16
N GLU A 215 -5.68 4.03 5.69
CA GLU A 215 -4.31 3.65 6.06
C GLU A 215 -3.42 3.52 4.83
N LEU A 216 -3.81 2.66 3.88
CA LEU A 216 -3.02 2.46 2.66
C LEU A 216 -3.76 3.00 1.45
N ILE A 217 -3.11 3.93 0.78
CA ILE A 217 -3.59 4.56 -0.46
C ILE A 217 -2.57 4.37 -1.59
N LEU A 218 -3.02 4.53 -2.82
CA LEU A 218 -2.14 4.63 -3.98
C LEU A 218 -2.06 6.09 -4.43
N VAL A 219 -0.84 6.58 -4.58
CA VAL A 219 -0.56 7.93 -5.07
C VAL A 219 0.14 7.90 -6.42
N ALA A 220 -0.29 8.78 -7.32
CA ALA A 220 0.29 9.02 -8.64
C ALA A 220 0.93 10.42 -8.70
N ASN A 221 1.82 10.64 -9.68
CA ASN A 221 2.22 11.99 -10.02
C ASN A 221 1.08 12.71 -10.75
N ARG A 222 0.73 13.92 -10.33
CA ARG A 222 -0.38 14.72 -10.88
C ARG A 222 -0.31 14.89 -12.41
N LYS A 223 0.90 14.99 -12.97
CA LYS A 223 1.10 15.14 -14.41
C LYS A 223 0.67 13.91 -15.22
N ASN A 224 0.48 12.75 -14.58
CA ASN A 224 0.13 11.49 -15.23
C ASN A 224 -1.36 11.12 -15.05
N LEU A 225 -2.20 11.99 -14.48
CA LEU A 225 -3.62 11.67 -14.21
C LEU A 225 -4.43 11.34 -15.46
N ASP A 226 -4.07 11.92 -16.62
CA ASP A 226 -4.72 11.63 -17.89
C ASP A 226 -4.20 10.34 -18.54
N ASP A 227 -3.24 9.65 -17.93
CA ASP A 227 -2.73 8.39 -18.46
C ASP A 227 -3.80 7.29 -18.31
N LYS A 228 -4.23 6.74 -19.46
CA LYS A 228 -5.18 5.62 -19.51
C LYS A 228 -4.74 4.40 -18.68
N ASN A 229 -3.42 4.22 -18.49
CA ASN A 229 -2.87 3.09 -17.74
C ASN A 229 -3.17 3.18 -16.25
N LEU A 230 -3.29 4.39 -15.68
CA LEU A 230 -3.73 4.56 -14.28
C LEU A 230 -5.13 3.99 -14.07
N ARG A 231 -6.09 4.34 -14.95
CA ARG A 231 -7.46 3.80 -14.90
C ARG A 231 -7.45 2.29 -15.12
N THR A 232 -6.77 1.85 -16.16
CA THR A 232 -6.64 0.42 -16.49
C THR A 232 -6.07 -0.38 -15.31
N PHE A 233 -5.10 0.19 -14.59
CA PHE A 233 -4.56 -0.41 -13.38
C PHE A 233 -5.60 -0.48 -12.25
N ILE A 234 -6.35 0.60 -12.01
CA ILE A 234 -7.39 0.62 -10.96
C ILE A 234 -8.49 -0.39 -11.25
N ASP A 235 -8.92 -0.54 -12.50
CA ASP A 235 -9.90 -1.56 -12.92
C ASP A 235 -9.38 -2.99 -12.68
N GLY A 236 -8.10 -3.22 -12.94
CA GLY A 236 -7.43 -4.48 -12.65
C GLY A 236 -7.32 -4.76 -11.14
N LEU A 237 -6.99 -3.73 -10.37
CA LEU A 237 -6.94 -3.81 -8.91
C LEU A 237 -8.33 -4.08 -8.30
N GLU A 238 -9.37 -3.41 -8.77
CA GLU A 238 -10.75 -3.65 -8.31
C GLU A 238 -11.18 -5.09 -8.58
N ALA A 239 -10.88 -5.63 -9.76
CA ALA A 239 -11.10 -7.04 -10.05
C ALA A 239 -10.35 -7.96 -9.09
N GLY A 240 -9.11 -7.60 -8.73
CA GLY A 240 -8.30 -8.31 -7.74
C GLY A 240 -8.92 -8.31 -6.34
N VAL A 241 -9.38 -7.16 -5.87
CA VAL A 241 -10.10 -7.04 -4.57
C VAL A 241 -11.37 -7.86 -4.58
N GLN A 242 -12.20 -7.74 -5.63
CA GLN A 242 -13.46 -8.49 -5.74
C GLN A 242 -13.20 -10.01 -5.74
N PHE A 243 -12.17 -10.44 -6.46
CA PHE A 243 -11.78 -11.85 -6.44
C PHE A 243 -11.32 -12.28 -5.03
N LEU A 244 -10.46 -11.49 -4.41
CA LEU A 244 -9.88 -11.78 -3.09
C LEU A 244 -10.96 -11.96 -2.01
N VAL A 245 -11.92 -11.04 -1.93
CA VAL A 245 -12.95 -11.11 -0.88
C VAL A 245 -13.95 -12.22 -1.10
N ASN A 246 -14.19 -12.63 -2.37
CA ASN A 246 -15.08 -13.72 -2.70
C ASN A 246 -14.40 -15.10 -2.68
N HIS A 247 -13.07 -15.16 -2.81
CA HIS A 247 -12.27 -16.39 -2.88
C HIS A 247 -11.03 -16.31 -1.98
N PRO A 248 -11.16 -16.08 -0.65
CA PRO A 248 -10.04 -15.79 0.23
C PRO A 248 -8.99 -16.91 0.29
N GLU A 249 -9.42 -18.18 0.28
CA GLU A 249 -8.49 -19.33 0.33
C GLU A 249 -7.70 -19.52 -0.98
N GLU A 250 -8.33 -19.29 -2.14
CA GLU A 250 -7.63 -19.31 -3.42
C GLU A 250 -6.68 -18.13 -3.52
N SER A 251 -7.12 -16.97 -3.09
CA SER A 251 -6.32 -15.73 -3.06
C SER A 251 -5.11 -15.83 -2.15
N TRP A 252 -5.23 -16.50 -1.00
CA TRP A 252 -4.08 -16.81 -0.16
C TRP A 252 -3.02 -17.62 -0.93
N LYS A 253 -3.43 -18.69 -1.62
CA LYS A 253 -2.51 -19.52 -2.42
C LYS A 253 -1.83 -18.72 -3.54
N LEU A 254 -2.53 -17.79 -4.14
CA LEU A 254 -1.97 -16.87 -5.15
C LEU A 254 -0.97 -15.90 -4.49
N PHE A 255 -1.33 -15.31 -3.34
CA PHE A 255 -0.48 -14.38 -2.63
C PHE A 255 0.87 -15.00 -2.25
N ILE A 256 0.90 -16.22 -1.72
CA ILE A 256 2.12 -16.94 -1.34
C ILE A 256 2.80 -17.69 -2.50
N SER A 257 2.38 -17.48 -3.75
CA SER A 257 2.93 -18.21 -4.91
C SER A 257 4.29 -17.69 -5.37
N GLY A 258 4.95 -18.44 -6.21
CA GLY A 258 6.20 -18.05 -6.85
C GLY A 258 7.33 -17.78 -5.86
N LYS A 259 7.88 -16.57 -5.87
CA LYS A 259 8.99 -16.14 -4.99
C LYS A 259 8.54 -15.78 -3.57
N ARG A 260 7.24 -15.82 -3.28
CA ARG A 260 6.66 -15.45 -1.98
C ARG A 260 6.30 -16.66 -1.10
N LYS A 261 6.80 -17.85 -1.42
CA LYS A 261 6.53 -19.08 -0.66
C LYS A 261 6.95 -18.99 0.81
N ASP A 262 7.97 -18.19 1.10
CA ASP A 262 8.45 -17.97 2.47
C ASP A 262 7.48 -17.17 3.34
N LEU A 263 6.44 -16.55 2.72
CA LEU A 263 5.33 -15.90 3.42
C LEU A 263 4.25 -16.88 3.89
N ASP A 264 4.36 -18.19 3.58
CA ASP A 264 3.44 -19.20 4.10
C ASP A 264 3.82 -19.59 5.54
N ASP A 265 3.66 -18.65 6.46
CA ASP A 265 3.95 -18.78 7.87
C ASP A 265 2.75 -18.36 8.76
N GLU A 266 2.87 -18.58 10.06
CA GLU A 266 1.82 -18.27 11.03
C GLU A 266 1.52 -16.76 11.10
N LEU A 267 2.55 -15.89 11.02
CA LEU A 267 2.39 -14.44 11.08
C LEU A 267 1.54 -13.95 9.91
N ASN A 268 1.95 -14.29 8.69
CA ASN A 268 1.24 -13.85 7.49
C ASN A 268 -0.17 -14.44 7.41
N ARG A 269 -0.41 -15.67 7.92
CA ARG A 269 -1.76 -16.25 8.00
C ARG A 269 -2.67 -15.51 8.98
N ARG A 270 -2.16 -15.09 10.13
CA ARG A 270 -2.91 -14.27 11.09
C ARG A 270 -3.20 -12.90 10.50
N ALA A 271 -2.17 -12.21 10.00
CA ALA A 271 -2.30 -10.90 9.39
C ALA A 271 -3.29 -10.93 8.19
N TRP A 272 -3.24 -11.96 7.34
CA TRP A 272 -4.21 -12.16 6.27
C TRP A 272 -5.66 -12.12 6.75
N ARG A 273 -5.98 -12.91 7.79
CA ARG A 273 -7.36 -12.96 8.34
C ARG A 273 -7.80 -11.62 8.90
N ASP A 274 -6.88 -10.92 9.57
CA ASP A 274 -7.17 -9.65 10.23
C ASP A 274 -7.30 -8.49 9.23
N THR A 275 -6.71 -8.62 8.03
CA THR A 275 -6.74 -7.60 6.99
C THR A 275 -7.95 -7.74 6.05
N LEU A 276 -8.47 -8.94 5.82
CA LEU A 276 -9.50 -9.22 4.81
C LEU A 276 -10.69 -8.25 4.86
N THR A 277 -11.17 -7.91 6.05
CA THR A 277 -12.35 -7.05 6.25
C THR A 277 -12.05 -5.56 6.14
N ARG A 278 -10.79 -5.19 5.93
CA ARG A 278 -10.31 -3.80 5.91
C ARG A 278 -10.01 -3.29 4.52
N PHE A 279 -9.98 -4.18 3.53
CA PHE A 279 -9.76 -3.79 2.15
C PHE A 279 -10.90 -2.92 1.62
N ALA A 280 -10.55 -1.87 0.90
CA ALA A 280 -11.51 -1.06 0.17
C ALA A 280 -12.12 -1.90 -0.96
N LEU A 281 -13.44 -2.17 -0.90
CA LEU A 281 -14.13 -2.99 -1.91
C LEU A 281 -14.17 -2.35 -3.30
N ARG A 282 -14.07 -1.03 -3.35
CA ARG A 282 -13.95 -0.22 -4.56
C ARG A 282 -12.74 0.72 -4.40
N PRO A 283 -11.52 0.25 -4.74
CA PRO A 283 -10.29 1.02 -4.54
C PRO A 283 -10.32 2.42 -5.14
N GLY A 284 -10.89 2.58 -6.34
CA GLY A 284 -11.00 3.87 -7.03
C GLY A 284 -11.89 4.88 -6.31
N ALA A 285 -12.93 4.45 -5.59
CA ALA A 285 -13.88 5.34 -4.93
C ALA A 285 -13.23 6.27 -3.91
N LEU A 286 -13.71 7.50 -3.81
CA LEU A 286 -13.18 8.55 -2.92
C LEU A 286 -14.23 9.00 -1.90
N ASP A 287 -13.96 8.84 -0.60
CA ASP A 287 -14.70 9.51 0.45
C ASP A 287 -14.25 10.98 0.59
N ASN A 288 -14.87 11.84 -0.20
CA ASN A 288 -14.63 13.29 -0.19
C ASN A 288 -14.73 13.90 1.22
N SER A 289 -15.67 13.40 2.04
CA SER A 289 -15.91 13.92 3.38
C SER A 289 -14.77 13.56 4.32
N ARG A 290 -14.25 12.34 4.24
CA ARG A 290 -13.11 11.87 5.03
C ARG A 290 -11.87 12.71 4.74
N TYR A 291 -11.53 12.91 3.47
CA TYR A 291 -10.36 13.70 3.07
C TYR A 291 -10.46 15.15 3.53
N ARG A 292 -11.63 15.80 3.40
CA ARG A 292 -11.85 17.17 3.89
C ARG A 292 -11.75 17.27 5.40
N ARG A 293 -12.39 16.34 6.15
CA ARG A 293 -12.30 16.33 7.62
C ARG A 293 -10.87 16.13 8.09
N PHE A 294 -10.15 15.20 7.45
CA PHE A 294 -8.77 14.92 7.83
C PHE A 294 -7.83 16.09 7.52
N ALA A 295 -7.97 16.74 6.35
CA ALA A 295 -7.22 17.96 6.03
C ALA A 295 -7.52 19.12 7.03
N ALA A 296 -8.79 19.30 7.41
CA ALA A 296 -9.17 20.29 8.42
C ALA A 296 -8.56 19.97 9.80
N PHE A 297 -8.53 18.70 10.19
CA PHE A 297 -7.87 18.23 11.40
C PHE A 297 -6.37 18.55 11.37
N LEU A 298 -5.64 18.16 10.32
CA LEU A 298 -4.21 18.43 10.19
C LEU A 298 -3.91 19.94 10.23
N LYS A 299 -4.75 20.75 9.59
CA LYS A 299 -4.64 22.22 9.66
C LYS A 299 -4.87 22.74 11.07
N GLY A 300 -5.87 22.22 11.78
CA GLY A 300 -6.18 22.58 13.17
C GLY A 300 -5.05 22.23 14.13
N GLN A 301 -4.31 21.16 13.86
CA GLN A 301 -3.13 20.73 14.61
C GLN A 301 -1.84 21.48 14.21
N GLY A 302 -1.93 22.39 13.24
CA GLY A 302 -0.76 23.13 12.74
C GLY A 302 0.24 22.28 11.94
N ILE A 303 -0.20 21.12 11.46
CA ILE A 303 0.63 20.14 10.75
C ILE A 303 0.79 20.53 9.29
N ILE A 304 -0.28 20.99 8.66
CA ILE A 304 -0.27 21.56 7.32
C ILE A 304 -0.55 23.05 7.38
N THR A 305 0.01 23.80 6.44
CA THR A 305 -0.10 25.26 6.40
C THR A 305 -1.36 25.73 5.69
N HIS A 306 -1.90 24.94 4.78
CA HIS A 306 -3.15 25.21 4.04
C HIS A 306 -3.94 23.93 3.78
N ILE A 307 -5.26 24.05 3.58
CA ILE A 307 -6.09 22.95 3.14
C ILE A 307 -6.09 22.98 1.60
N PRO A 308 -5.50 21.96 0.92
CA PRO A 308 -5.50 21.92 -0.54
C PRO A 308 -6.92 21.75 -1.07
N ALA A 309 -7.18 22.22 -2.29
CA ALA A 309 -8.39 21.84 -3.01
C ALA A 309 -8.41 20.32 -3.18
N LEU A 310 -9.59 19.71 -3.01
CA LEU A 310 -9.68 18.24 -2.94
C LEU A 310 -9.14 17.57 -4.21
N ASP A 311 -9.49 18.08 -5.38
CA ASP A 311 -9.05 17.60 -6.69
C ASP A 311 -7.54 17.75 -6.93
N THR A 312 -6.86 18.56 -6.14
CA THR A 312 -5.40 18.64 -6.16
C THR A 312 -4.73 17.65 -5.20
N CYS A 313 -5.49 17.03 -4.31
CA CYS A 313 -5.01 16.08 -3.31
C CYS A 313 -5.47 14.65 -3.61
N ALA A 314 -6.75 14.47 -3.98
CA ALA A 314 -7.34 13.17 -4.19
C ALA A 314 -8.37 13.23 -5.31
N VAL A 315 -8.39 12.22 -6.17
CA VAL A 315 -9.34 12.10 -7.28
C VAL A 315 -9.94 10.70 -7.33
N GLU A 316 -11.14 10.61 -7.88
CA GLU A 316 -11.71 9.40 -8.46
C GLU A 316 -11.50 9.52 -9.98
N LEU A 317 -10.84 8.53 -10.58
CA LEU A 317 -10.61 8.51 -12.02
C LEU A 317 -11.86 7.96 -12.70
N ASP A 318 -12.48 8.75 -13.58
CA ASP A 318 -13.71 8.38 -14.34
C ASP A 318 -13.44 7.46 -15.52
#